data_a6cbe4ff2e2aa5f3c14a7fb9c3363782
#
_entry.id   a6cbe4ff2e2aa5f3c14a7fb9c3363782
#
_cell.length_a   1.000
_cell.length_b   1.000
_cell.length_c   1.000
_cell.angle_alpha   90.00
_cell.angle_beta   90.00
_cell.angle_gamma   90.00
#
_symmetry.space_group_name_H-M   'P 1'
#
loop_
_entity.id
_entity.type
_entity.pdbx_description
1 polymer ?
#
loop_
_entity_poly.entity_id
_entity_poly.type
_entity_poly.pdbx_seq_one_letter_code
_entity_poly.pdbx_strand_id
1 'polypeptide(L)'
;MSKTLSPTFSQDWFSRSIPGWSHILNQLTKKTPNLRILEVGVFEGRSTCWLLENFCKTPESTIVAIDSFQGGIEHKNMELGGLQKQFEDNIASVGSPAKVDVRAGFSLDQLCRLVAENTQPFDFISVDASHQAADVLGDAVLSFQLLKRGGIIAFDDYIWSPMRPGTENPLLLPKAAIDAFTTIYSQKLRIIPNLPLYQLYIQKY
;
A
#
# COMPACT_ATOMS: atom_id res chain seq x y z
N MET A 1 15.25 -31.46 6.97
CA MET A 1 15.47 -29.99 7.05
C MET A 1 14.81 -29.37 5.83
N SER A 2 13.62 -28.81 5.99
CA SER A 2 12.95 -28.07 4.91
C SER A 2 13.81 -26.86 4.57
N LYS A 3 14.22 -26.70 3.31
CA LYS A 3 14.80 -25.46 2.83
C LYS A 3 13.74 -24.36 3.02
N THR A 4 13.94 -23.48 3.97
CA THR A 4 13.19 -22.22 4.01
C THR A 4 13.57 -21.47 2.73
N LEU A 5 12.64 -21.46 1.77
CA LEU A 5 12.77 -20.67 0.55
C LEU A 5 12.72 -19.20 0.99
N SER A 6 13.72 -18.42 0.64
CA SER A 6 13.66 -16.97 0.84
C SER A 6 12.73 -16.35 -0.22
N PRO A 7 12.04 -15.23 0.09
CA PRO A 7 11.23 -14.53 -0.89
C PRO A 7 12.05 -14.14 -2.13
N THR A 8 11.47 -14.26 -3.30
CA THR A 8 12.12 -13.90 -4.58
C THR A 8 11.30 -12.85 -5.31
N PHE A 9 11.97 -11.83 -5.82
CA PHE A 9 11.32 -10.68 -6.46
C PHE A 9 12.01 -10.36 -7.77
N SER A 10 11.23 -10.10 -8.81
CA SER A 10 11.72 -9.69 -10.14
C SER A 10 12.15 -8.23 -10.16
N GLN A 11 11.54 -7.39 -9.31
CA GLN A 11 11.77 -5.94 -9.25
C GLN A 11 11.98 -5.44 -7.82
N ASP A 12 12.70 -4.35 -7.69
CA ASP A 12 12.84 -3.63 -6.43
C ASP A 12 12.32 -2.20 -6.52
N TRP A 13 11.00 -2.07 -6.43
CA TRP A 13 10.35 -0.76 -6.38
C TRP A 13 10.15 -0.25 -4.94
N PHE A 14 10.31 -1.12 -3.94
CA PHE A 14 9.99 -0.82 -2.55
C PHE A 14 11.16 -0.34 -1.69
N SER A 15 12.39 -0.84 -1.89
CA SER A 15 13.49 -0.60 -0.93
C SER A 15 13.79 0.89 -0.67
N ARG A 16 13.53 1.75 -1.63
CA ARG A 16 13.65 3.22 -1.48
C ARG A 16 12.67 3.81 -0.44
N SER A 17 11.54 3.14 -0.21
CA SER A 17 10.48 3.58 0.73
C SER A 17 10.75 3.12 2.17
N ILE A 18 11.67 2.17 2.40
CA ILE A 18 11.99 1.60 3.71
C ILE A 18 12.33 2.66 4.77
N PRO A 19 13.15 3.70 4.50
CA PRO A 19 13.45 4.71 5.53
C PRO A 19 12.20 5.47 5.99
N GLY A 20 11.33 5.86 5.07
CA GLY A 20 10.07 6.54 5.37
C GLY A 20 9.12 5.63 6.16
N TRP A 21 8.91 4.42 5.67
CA TRP A 21 8.06 3.43 6.35
C TRP A 21 8.58 3.07 7.74
N SER A 22 9.89 2.85 7.89
CA SER A 22 10.50 2.60 9.20
C SER A 22 10.25 3.74 10.18
N HIS A 23 10.42 4.99 9.73
CA HIS A 23 10.14 6.15 10.57
C HIS A 23 8.69 6.19 11.04
N ILE A 24 7.73 6.04 10.12
CA ILE A 24 6.30 6.07 10.39
C ILE A 24 5.85 4.90 11.26
N LEU A 25 6.20 3.68 10.89
CA LEU A 25 5.76 2.47 11.58
C LEU A 25 6.35 2.35 12.98
N ASN A 26 7.60 2.79 13.19
CA ASN A 26 8.17 2.88 14.54
C ASN A 26 7.42 3.88 15.45
N GLN A 27 6.80 4.92 14.90
CA GLN A 27 5.96 5.83 15.68
C GLN A 27 4.60 5.19 16.00
N LEU A 28 4.01 4.47 15.05
CA LEU A 28 2.73 3.79 15.23
C LEU A 28 2.84 2.64 16.24
N THR A 29 3.88 1.81 16.16
CA THR A 29 4.09 0.66 17.06
C THR A 29 4.29 1.05 18.53
N LYS A 30 4.80 2.25 18.79
CA LYS A 30 4.86 2.77 20.17
C LYS A 30 3.49 2.94 20.83
N LYS A 31 2.44 3.14 20.01
CA LYS A 31 1.05 3.34 20.47
C LYS A 31 0.19 2.10 20.28
N THR A 32 0.46 1.35 19.22
CA THR A 32 -0.29 0.16 18.81
C THR A 32 0.71 -0.94 18.46
N PRO A 33 1.10 -1.81 19.41
CA PRO A 33 2.12 -2.84 19.17
C PRO A 33 1.74 -3.83 18.06
N ASN A 34 0.46 -4.15 17.95
CA ASN A 34 -0.09 -5.08 16.96
C ASN A 34 -0.80 -4.28 15.87
N LEU A 35 -0.11 -4.02 14.76
CA LEU A 35 -0.62 -3.20 13.67
C LEU A 35 -1.67 -3.96 12.83
N ARG A 36 -2.69 -3.23 12.43
CA ARG A 36 -3.57 -3.60 11.32
C ARG A 36 -3.21 -2.77 10.10
N ILE A 37 -2.74 -3.44 9.06
CA ILE A 37 -2.22 -2.80 7.86
C ILE A 37 -3.10 -3.17 6.66
N LEU A 38 -3.32 -2.21 5.77
CA LEU A 38 -3.92 -2.43 4.46
C LEU A 38 -2.91 -2.02 3.39
N GLU A 39 -2.62 -2.94 2.47
CA GLU A 39 -1.86 -2.64 1.26
C GLU A 39 -2.79 -2.73 0.05
N VAL A 40 -2.89 -1.65 -0.70
CA VAL A 40 -3.65 -1.52 -1.94
C VAL A 40 -2.66 -1.45 -3.09
N GLY A 41 -2.49 -2.59 -3.79
CA GLY A 41 -1.37 -2.87 -4.69
C GLY A 41 -0.22 -3.54 -3.93
N VAL A 42 0.06 -4.82 -4.26
CA VAL A 42 1.11 -5.60 -3.58
C VAL A 42 2.08 -6.29 -4.53
N PHE A 43 1.73 -6.45 -5.80
CA PHE A 43 2.54 -7.11 -6.81
C PHE A 43 3.07 -8.47 -6.31
N GLU A 44 4.41 -8.67 -6.27
CA GLU A 44 5.07 -9.89 -5.76
C GLU A 44 5.19 -9.91 -4.22
N GLY A 45 4.70 -8.89 -3.50
CA GLY A 45 4.66 -8.84 -2.04
C GLY A 45 5.95 -8.42 -1.37
N ARG A 46 6.83 -7.65 -2.02
CA ARG A 46 8.09 -7.22 -1.42
C ARG A 46 7.87 -6.34 -0.17
N SER A 47 6.94 -5.39 -0.24
CA SER A 47 6.52 -4.57 0.90
C SER A 47 5.87 -5.41 2.00
N THR A 48 4.97 -6.31 1.61
CA THR A 48 4.28 -7.22 2.52
C THR A 48 5.27 -8.11 3.29
N CYS A 49 6.22 -8.74 2.60
CA CYS A 49 7.28 -9.54 3.24
C CYS A 49 8.10 -8.70 4.22
N TRP A 50 8.50 -7.49 3.83
CA TRP A 50 9.24 -6.60 4.72
C TRP A 50 8.42 -6.19 5.95
N LEU A 51 7.12 -5.95 5.82
CA LEU A 51 6.23 -5.68 6.95
C LEU A 51 6.15 -6.87 7.90
N LEU A 52 6.02 -8.08 7.37
CA LEU A 52 5.98 -9.33 8.14
C LEU A 52 7.29 -9.56 8.91
N GLU A 53 8.43 -9.28 8.29
CA GLU A 53 9.74 -9.44 8.90
C GLU A 53 10.05 -8.39 9.98
N ASN A 54 9.50 -7.17 9.87
CA ASN A 54 9.94 -6.06 10.70
C ASN A 54 8.88 -5.56 11.68
N PHE A 55 7.58 -5.60 11.35
CA PHE A 55 6.52 -4.95 12.11
C PHE A 55 5.35 -5.87 12.49
N CYS A 56 5.01 -6.84 11.65
CA CYS A 56 3.89 -7.76 11.88
C CYS A 56 4.42 -9.12 12.33
N LYS A 57 4.88 -9.20 13.58
CA LYS A 57 5.57 -10.38 14.14
C LYS A 57 4.73 -11.18 15.14
N THR A 58 3.47 -10.84 15.33
CA THR A 58 2.57 -11.46 16.31
C THR A 58 1.30 -11.94 15.62
N PRO A 59 0.60 -12.97 16.18
CA PRO A 59 -0.67 -13.43 15.62
C PRO A 59 -1.78 -12.39 15.62
N GLU A 60 -1.68 -11.35 16.44
CA GLU A 60 -2.63 -10.26 16.56
C GLU A 60 -2.42 -9.18 15.49
N SER A 61 -1.24 -9.13 14.88
CA SER A 61 -0.97 -8.26 13.75
C SER A 61 -1.64 -8.81 12.49
N THR A 62 -2.20 -7.93 11.68
CA THR A 62 -2.90 -8.35 10.46
C THR A 62 -2.55 -7.46 9.29
N ILE A 63 -2.41 -8.06 8.11
CA ILE A 63 -2.29 -7.35 6.84
C ILE A 63 -3.46 -7.78 5.96
N VAL A 64 -4.18 -6.81 5.39
CA VAL A 64 -5.07 -7.05 4.25
C VAL A 64 -4.33 -6.60 3.01
N ALA A 65 -4.17 -7.50 2.05
CA ALA A 65 -3.44 -7.27 0.80
C ALA A 65 -4.42 -7.33 -0.38
N ILE A 66 -4.61 -6.21 -1.07
CA ILE A 66 -5.48 -6.09 -2.23
C ILE A 66 -4.62 -5.98 -3.48
N ASP A 67 -4.86 -6.81 -4.46
CA ASP A 67 -4.28 -6.70 -5.80
C ASP A 67 -5.16 -7.42 -6.83
N SER A 68 -5.20 -6.90 -8.06
CA SER A 68 -5.85 -7.60 -9.16
C SER A 68 -5.04 -8.78 -9.68
N PHE A 69 -3.73 -8.77 -9.43
CA PHE A 69 -2.72 -9.68 -9.97
C PHE A 69 -2.71 -9.74 -11.51
N GLN A 70 -3.25 -8.68 -12.14
CA GLN A 70 -3.32 -8.53 -13.59
C GLN A 70 -2.31 -7.48 -14.09
N GLY A 71 -1.70 -6.74 -13.16
CA GLY A 71 -0.81 -5.63 -13.43
C GLY A 71 -1.51 -4.38 -13.93
N GLY A 72 -0.74 -3.31 -14.06
CA GLY A 72 -1.16 -2.01 -14.59
C GLY A 72 -0.55 -1.70 -15.96
N ILE A 73 -0.68 -0.44 -16.36
CA ILE A 73 -0.17 0.07 -17.64
C ILE A 73 1.37 -0.06 -17.72
N GLU A 74 2.05 0.09 -16.62
CA GLU A 74 3.50 -0.02 -16.44
C GLU A 74 4.02 -1.44 -16.65
N HIS A 75 3.17 -2.45 -16.48
CA HIS A 75 3.52 -3.88 -16.57
C HIS A 75 3.34 -4.48 -17.97
N LYS A 76 3.01 -3.68 -19.00
CA LYS A 76 2.65 -4.16 -20.35
C LYS A 76 3.67 -5.12 -21.00
N ASN A 77 4.93 -5.05 -20.58
CA ASN A 77 6.02 -5.87 -21.11
C ASN A 77 6.47 -6.97 -20.14
N MET A 78 5.71 -7.22 -19.07
CA MET A 78 6.02 -8.22 -18.07
C MET A 78 5.11 -9.45 -18.23
N GLU A 79 5.67 -10.63 -18.00
CA GLU A 79 4.87 -11.84 -17.86
C GLU A 79 4.29 -11.90 -16.46
N LEU A 80 2.98 -11.74 -16.33
CA LEU A 80 2.26 -11.72 -15.06
C LEU A 80 1.58 -13.05 -14.74
N GLY A 81 1.77 -14.05 -15.59
CA GLY A 81 1.23 -15.40 -15.35
C GLY A 81 1.77 -15.98 -14.04
N GLY A 82 0.88 -16.23 -13.07
CA GLY A 82 1.26 -16.76 -11.75
C GLY A 82 1.65 -15.72 -10.70
N LEU A 83 1.44 -14.42 -10.94
CA LEU A 83 1.80 -13.34 -10.01
C LEU A 83 1.18 -13.54 -8.63
N GLN A 84 -0.12 -13.90 -8.54
CA GLN A 84 -0.76 -14.18 -7.26
C GLN A 84 -0.06 -15.32 -6.51
N LYS A 85 0.26 -16.41 -7.21
CA LYS A 85 0.97 -17.54 -6.61
C LYS A 85 2.36 -17.11 -6.12
N GLN A 86 3.08 -16.32 -6.90
CA GLN A 86 4.38 -15.78 -6.50
C GLN A 86 4.27 -14.94 -5.22
N PHE A 87 3.26 -14.08 -5.12
CA PHE A 87 2.95 -13.33 -3.92
C PHE A 87 2.72 -14.26 -2.71
N GLU A 88 1.83 -15.24 -2.87
CA GLU A 88 1.48 -16.20 -1.81
C GLU A 88 2.71 -17.04 -1.36
N ASP A 89 3.52 -17.50 -2.29
CA ASP A 89 4.76 -18.24 -2.00
C ASP A 89 5.76 -17.34 -1.24
N ASN A 90 5.90 -16.08 -1.64
CA ASN A 90 6.79 -15.12 -0.98
C ASN A 90 6.38 -14.86 0.47
N ILE A 91 5.12 -14.52 0.73
CA ILE A 91 4.65 -14.28 2.10
C ILE A 91 4.73 -15.53 2.98
N ALA A 92 4.44 -16.71 2.43
CA ALA A 92 4.56 -17.98 3.15
C ALA A 92 6.01 -18.27 3.54
N SER A 93 6.99 -17.91 2.69
CA SER A 93 8.41 -18.16 2.94
C SER A 93 8.96 -17.36 4.13
N VAL A 94 8.34 -16.22 4.47
CA VAL A 94 8.73 -15.40 5.64
C VAL A 94 8.44 -16.12 6.95
N GLY A 95 7.39 -16.95 7.00
CA GLY A 95 7.04 -17.71 8.21
C GLY A 95 6.57 -16.84 9.38
N SER A 96 6.05 -15.64 9.13
CA SER A 96 5.48 -14.78 10.17
C SER A 96 4.21 -15.39 10.75
N PRO A 97 3.94 -15.25 12.07
CA PRO A 97 2.69 -15.67 12.68
C PRO A 97 1.52 -14.70 12.40
N ALA A 98 1.78 -13.52 11.83
CA ALA A 98 0.75 -12.56 11.49
C ALA A 98 -0.18 -13.09 10.40
N LYS A 99 -1.45 -12.71 10.48
CA LYS A 99 -2.44 -13.09 9.47
C LYS A 99 -2.36 -12.15 8.25
N VAL A 100 -2.26 -12.74 7.06
CA VAL A 100 -2.42 -12.03 5.78
C VAL A 100 -3.74 -12.45 5.13
N ASP A 101 -4.64 -11.48 4.90
CA ASP A 101 -5.91 -11.66 4.18
C ASP A 101 -5.71 -11.14 2.74
N VAL A 102 -5.61 -12.07 1.78
CA VAL A 102 -5.37 -11.75 0.37
C VAL A 102 -6.69 -11.56 -0.34
N ARG A 103 -6.91 -10.38 -0.88
CA ARG A 103 -8.13 -10.01 -1.60
C ARG A 103 -7.83 -9.76 -3.07
N ALA A 104 -7.94 -10.82 -3.88
CA ALA A 104 -7.75 -10.72 -5.32
C ALA A 104 -8.90 -9.94 -5.98
N GLY A 105 -8.56 -8.90 -6.74
CA GLY A 105 -9.51 -8.06 -7.47
C GLY A 105 -9.08 -6.61 -7.56
N PHE A 106 -9.85 -5.82 -8.30
CA PHE A 106 -9.60 -4.39 -8.43
C PHE A 106 -9.76 -3.65 -7.09
N SER A 107 -8.93 -2.65 -6.86
CA SER A 107 -8.85 -1.92 -5.60
C SER A 107 -10.19 -1.35 -5.17
N LEU A 108 -10.89 -0.63 -6.05
CA LEU A 108 -12.20 -0.03 -5.75
C LEU A 108 -13.22 -1.08 -5.28
N ASP A 109 -13.31 -2.22 -5.96
CA ASP A 109 -14.25 -3.28 -5.60
C ASP A 109 -13.97 -3.85 -4.21
N GLN A 110 -12.69 -4.14 -3.94
CA GLN A 110 -12.29 -4.72 -2.65
C GLN A 110 -12.38 -3.71 -1.51
N LEU A 111 -12.04 -2.45 -1.75
CA LEU A 111 -12.21 -1.37 -0.76
C LEU A 111 -13.69 -1.13 -0.44
N CYS A 112 -14.58 -1.10 -1.44
CA CYS A 112 -16.03 -1.02 -1.22
C CYS A 112 -16.54 -2.18 -0.36
N ARG A 113 -16.05 -3.42 -0.60
CA ARG A 113 -16.41 -4.58 0.22
C ARG A 113 -15.93 -4.41 1.66
N LEU A 114 -14.69 -3.99 1.90
CA LEU A 114 -14.17 -3.72 3.25
C LEU A 114 -15.02 -2.68 4.01
N VAL A 115 -15.45 -1.63 3.32
CA VAL A 115 -16.36 -0.64 3.91
C VAL A 115 -17.72 -1.25 4.24
N ALA A 116 -18.32 -2.03 3.33
CA ALA A 116 -19.61 -2.68 3.52
C ALA A 116 -19.59 -3.75 4.63
N GLU A 117 -18.47 -4.46 4.77
CA GLU A 117 -18.23 -5.44 5.84
C GLU A 117 -18.07 -4.79 7.22
N ASN A 118 -18.04 -3.46 7.30
CA ASN A 118 -17.73 -2.70 8.52
C ASN A 118 -16.44 -3.19 9.19
N THR A 119 -15.44 -3.43 8.36
CA THR A 119 -14.14 -3.94 8.78
C THR A 119 -13.52 -3.02 9.83
N GLN A 120 -12.86 -3.59 10.82
CA GLN A 120 -12.11 -2.81 11.81
C GLN A 120 -11.07 -1.92 11.12
N PRO A 121 -10.97 -0.64 11.51
CA PRO A 121 -10.11 0.32 10.82
C PRO A 121 -8.62 -0.01 10.97
N PHE A 122 -7.83 0.46 10.01
CA PHE A 122 -6.40 0.20 9.87
C PHE A 122 -5.54 1.28 10.54
N ASP A 123 -4.39 0.90 11.04
CA ASP A 123 -3.38 1.81 11.60
C ASP A 123 -2.52 2.47 10.51
N PHE A 124 -2.21 1.68 9.48
CA PHE A 124 -1.42 2.11 8.33
C PHE A 124 -2.04 1.58 7.03
N ILE A 125 -2.09 2.41 6.02
CA ILE A 125 -2.55 2.04 4.67
C ILE A 125 -1.51 2.48 3.65
N SER A 126 -1.12 1.59 2.75
CA SER A 126 -0.35 1.90 1.54
C SER A 126 -1.29 1.91 0.35
N VAL A 127 -1.21 2.93 -0.50
CA VAL A 127 -1.98 3.03 -1.75
C VAL A 127 -0.99 3.09 -2.91
N ASP A 128 -0.90 1.99 -3.66
CA ASP A 128 0.06 1.75 -4.74
C ASP A 128 -0.51 0.78 -5.81
N ALA A 129 -1.78 0.96 -6.20
CA ALA A 129 -2.43 0.03 -7.14
C ALA A 129 -2.48 0.56 -8.57
N SER A 130 -3.17 1.67 -8.79
CA SER A 130 -3.29 2.31 -10.12
C SER A 130 -2.56 3.65 -10.12
N HIS A 131 -2.04 4.04 -11.30
CA HIS A 131 -1.44 5.37 -11.48
C HIS A 131 -2.41 6.36 -12.14
N GLN A 132 -3.62 5.93 -12.51
CA GLN A 132 -4.62 6.81 -13.10
C GLN A 132 -5.33 7.63 -12.01
N ALA A 133 -5.41 8.96 -12.19
CA ALA A 133 -5.96 9.86 -11.19
C ALA A 133 -7.36 9.48 -10.70
N ALA A 134 -8.23 8.99 -11.58
CA ALA A 134 -9.59 8.60 -11.20
C ALA A 134 -9.60 7.43 -10.20
N ASP A 135 -8.79 6.41 -10.44
CA ASP A 135 -8.69 5.23 -9.58
C ASP A 135 -8.04 5.61 -8.24
N VAL A 136 -6.91 6.35 -8.30
CA VAL A 136 -6.19 6.83 -7.11
C VAL A 136 -7.10 7.68 -6.21
N LEU A 137 -7.97 8.51 -6.79
CA LEU A 137 -8.92 9.31 -6.00
C LEU A 137 -9.94 8.43 -5.28
N GLY A 138 -10.47 7.41 -5.96
CA GLY A 138 -11.37 6.44 -5.35
C GLY A 138 -10.71 5.66 -4.23
N ASP A 139 -9.49 5.16 -4.48
CA ASP A 139 -8.68 4.46 -3.48
C ASP A 139 -8.38 5.34 -2.27
N ALA A 140 -8.05 6.63 -2.48
CA ALA A 140 -7.78 7.57 -1.41
C ALA A 140 -9.00 7.79 -0.50
N VAL A 141 -10.18 8.00 -1.10
CA VAL A 141 -11.42 8.26 -0.36
C VAL A 141 -11.85 7.05 0.46
N LEU A 142 -11.85 5.85 -0.14
CA LEU A 142 -12.24 4.63 0.54
C LEU A 142 -11.21 4.22 1.61
N SER A 143 -9.93 4.31 1.31
CA SER A 143 -8.86 4.08 2.29
C SER A 143 -8.97 5.02 3.49
N PHE A 144 -9.31 6.29 3.25
CA PHE A 144 -9.49 7.24 4.36
C PHE A 144 -10.68 6.90 5.26
N GLN A 145 -11.76 6.32 4.72
CA GLN A 145 -12.86 5.80 5.55
C GLN A 145 -12.40 4.65 6.44
N LEU A 146 -11.59 3.74 5.90
CA LEU A 146 -11.05 2.58 6.58
C LEU A 146 -9.90 2.90 7.55
N LEU A 147 -9.35 4.12 7.53
CA LEU A 147 -8.24 4.55 8.38
C LEU A 147 -8.71 4.94 9.78
N LYS A 148 -8.01 4.48 10.81
CA LYS A 148 -8.20 4.95 12.20
C LYS A 148 -7.91 6.45 12.34
N ARG A 149 -8.50 7.08 13.34
CA ARG A 149 -8.01 8.39 13.84
C ARG A 149 -6.58 8.22 14.35
N GLY A 150 -5.68 9.11 13.93
CA GLY A 150 -4.24 9.01 14.20
C GLY A 150 -3.49 8.02 13.29
N GLY A 151 -4.20 7.24 12.48
CA GLY A 151 -3.61 6.36 11.47
C GLY A 151 -3.01 7.14 10.29
N ILE A 152 -2.22 6.46 9.47
CA ILE A 152 -1.43 7.07 8.40
C ILE A 152 -1.69 6.36 7.07
N ILE A 153 -1.86 7.14 5.99
CA ILE A 153 -1.82 6.64 4.61
C ILE A 153 -0.51 7.09 3.97
N ALA A 154 0.17 6.17 3.29
CA ALA A 154 1.24 6.42 2.34
C ALA A 154 0.68 6.29 0.92
N PHE A 155 0.70 7.38 0.16
CA PHE A 155 0.38 7.37 -1.27
C PHE A 155 1.69 7.24 -2.03
N ASP A 156 1.87 6.14 -2.76
CA ASP A 156 3.07 5.94 -3.57
C ASP A 156 3.02 6.74 -4.87
N ASP A 157 4.16 6.83 -5.51
CA ASP A 157 4.34 7.43 -6.82
C ASP A 157 3.81 8.89 -6.96
N TYR A 158 3.81 9.65 -5.83
CA TYR A 158 3.26 11.01 -5.81
C TYR A 158 3.86 11.93 -6.88
N ILE A 159 5.16 11.80 -7.17
CA ILE A 159 5.84 12.59 -8.22
C ILE A 159 6.25 11.73 -9.43
N TRP A 160 5.76 10.48 -9.51
CA TRP A 160 6.09 9.60 -10.62
C TRP A 160 5.40 10.04 -11.92
N SER A 161 6.13 9.92 -13.02
CA SER A 161 5.60 10.10 -14.38
C SER A 161 6.39 9.25 -15.36
N PRO A 162 5.76 8.47 -16.22
CA PRO A 162 6.40 7.77 -17.33
C PRO A 162 6.61 8.68 -18.55
N MET A 163 6.11 9.91 -18.50
CA MET A 163 6.10 10.85 -19.62
C MET A 163 7.33 11.77 -19.59
N ARG A 164 7.67 12.33 -20.74
CA ARG A 164 8.70 13.36 -20.81
C ARG A 164 8.24 14.63 -20.07
N PRO A 165 9.13 15.31 -19.32
CA PRO A 165 8.80 16.58 -18.67
C PRO A 165 8.14 17.57 -19.62
N GLY A 166 7.00 18.13 -19.21
CA GLY A 166 6.22 19.09 -19.99
C GLY A 166 5.23 18.46 -20.98
N THR A 167 5.11 17.13 -21.03
CA THR A 167 4.12 16.42 -21.86
C THR A 167 3.16 15.58 -21.03
N GLU A 168 3.20 15.76 -19.71
CA GLU A 168 2.40 14.98 -18.77
C GLU A 168 0.91 15.26 -18.93
N ASN A 169 0.12 14.20 -18.93
CA ASN A 169 -1.32 14.29 -18.73
C ASN A 169 -1.65 14.06 -17.25
N PRO A 170 -2.04 15.11 -16.50
CA PRO A 170 -2.30 14.98 -15.06
C PRO A 170 -3.35 13.93 -14.69
N LEU A 171 -4.28 13.62 -15.60
CA LEU A 171 -5.32 12.63 -15.38
C LEU A 171 -4.80 11.18 -15.43
N LEU A 172 -3.60 10.99 -15.93
CA LEU A 172 -2.91 9.69 -15.97
C LEU A 172 -1.83 9.56 -14.90
N LEU A 173 -1.83 10.44 -13.89
CA LEU A 173 -0.81 10.51 -12.85
C LEU A 173 -1.43 10.58 -11.46
N PRO A 174 -0.85 9.93 -10.44
CA PRO A 174 -1.37 9.90 -9.08
C PRO A 174 -1.49 11.29 -8.45
N LYS A 175 -0.53 12.18 -8.74
CA LYS A 175 -0.40 13.50 -8.09
C LYS A 175 -1.68 14.32 -8.14
N ALA A 176 -2.36 14.39 -9.29
CA ALA A 176 -3.59 15.19 -9.43
C ALA A 176 -4.70 14.73 -8.46
N ALA A 177 -4.85 13.43 -8.29
CA ALA A 177 -5.83 12.84 -7.38
C ALA A 177 -5.45 13.08 -5.91
N ILE A 178 -4.19 12.88 -5.57
CA ILE A 178 -3.67 13.04 -4.21
C ILE A 178 -3.77 14.52 -3.77
N ASP A 179 -3.44 15.48 -4.65
CA ASP A 179 -3.58 16.90 -4.39
C ASP A 179 -5.05 17.30 -4.19
N ALA A 180 -5.96 16.83 -5.04
CA ALA A 180 -7.39 17.05 -4.90
C ALA A 180 -7.93 16.48 -3.59
N PHE A 181 -7.59 15.23 -3.28
CA PHE A 181 -7.99 14.57 -2.04
C PHE A 181 -7.49 15.34 -0.80
N THR A 182 -6.20 15.64 -0.72
CA THR A 182 -5.61 16.32 0.44
C THR A 182 -6.14 17.73 0.63
N THR A 183 -6.45 18.43 -0.46
CA THR A 183 -7.09 19.76 -0.44
C THR A 183 -8.50 19.69 0.13
N ILE A 184 -9.34 18.76 -0.39
CA ILE A 184 -10.74 18.63 0.04
C ILE A 184 -10.83 18.15 1.50
N TYR A 185 -9.93 17.24 1.90
CA TYR A 185 -9.92 16.66 3.25
C TYR A 185 -9.04 17.42 4.24
N SER A 186 -8.49 18.61 3.90
CA SER A 186 -7.52 19.36 4.69
C SER A 186 -7.93 19.62 6.15
N GLN A 187 -9.23 19.71 6.45
CA GLN A 187 -9.74 19.86 7.82
C GLN A 187 -9.78 18.54 8.61
N LYS A 188 -9.54 17.40 7.95
CA LYS A 188 -9.65 16.05 8.56
C LYS A 188 -8.32 15.31 8.59
N LEU A 189 -7.27 15.88 7.99
CA LEU A 189 -5.95 15.27 7.91
C LEU A 189 -4.84 16.32 7.99
N ARG A 190 -3.63 15.86 8.22
CA ARG A 190 -2.41 16.64 8.00
C ARG A 190 -1.46 15.88 7.10
N ILE A 191 -0.71 16.58 6.29
CA ILE A 191 0.44 16.04 5.55
C ILE A 191 1.60 15.91 6.54
N ILE A 192 2.32 14.79 6.50
CA ILE A 192 3.52 14.57 7.32
C ILE A 192 4.72 15.12 6.53
N PRO A 193 5.38 16.19 7.02
CA PRO A 193 6.49 16.81 6.31
C PRO A 193 7.81 16.05 6.51
N ASN A 194 8.83 16.47 5.77
CA ASN A 194 10.22 16.04 5.91
C ASN A 194 10.48 14.55 5.56
N LEU A 195 9.61 13.96 4.73
CA LEU A 195 9.83 12.68 4.11
C LEU A 195 10.05 12.87 2.61
N PRO A 196 10.77 11.97 1.92
CA PRO A 196 10.94 12.06 0.47
C PRO A 196 9.58 12.08 -0.24
N LEU A 197 9.36 13.07 -1.12
CA LEU A 197 8.09 13.26 -1.85
C LEU A 197 7.81 12.18 -2.91
N TYR A 198 8.64 11.19 -2.99
CA TYR A 198 8.35 10.01 -3.77
C TYR A 198 7.03 9.35 -3.31
N GLN A 199 6.82 9.34 -1.97
CA GLN A 199 5.55 9.02 -1.34
C GLN A 199 5.02 10.22 -0.58
N LEU A 200 3.72 10.49 -0.67
CA LEU A 200 3.06 11.47 0.18
C LEU A 200 2.41 10.77 1.37
N TYR A 201 2.71 11.23 2.58
CA TYR A 201 2.15 10.67 3.81
C TYR A 201 1.16 11.63 4.43
N ILE A 202 -0.02 11.10 4.80
CA ILE A 202 -1.03 11.86 5.54
C ILE A 202 -1.38 11.16 6.84
N GLN A 203 -1.77 11.94 7.86
CA GLN A 203 -2.33 11.41 9.09
C GLN A 203 -3.75 11.93 9.29
N LYS A 204 -4.69 11.04 9.61
CA LYS A 204 -6.08 11.37 9.94
C LYS A 204 -6.19 11.94 11.35
N TYR A 205 -6.96 13.04 11.54
CA TYR A 205 -7.26 13.62 12.84
C TYR A 205 -8.30 12.83 13.65
#